data_82f4611bc76ad510730c03d0218aee6c
#
_entry.id   82f4611bc76ad510730c03d0218aee6c
#
_cell.length_a   1.000
_cell.length_b   1.000
_cell.length_c   1.000
_cell.angle_alpha   90.00
_cell.angle_beta   90.00
_cell.angle_gamma   90.00
#
_symmetry.space_group_name_H-M   'P 1'
#
loop_
_entity.id
_entity.type
_entity.pdbx_description
1 polymer ?
#
loop_
_entity_poly.entity_id
_entity_poly.type
_entity_poly.pdbx_seq_one_letter_code
_entity_poly.pdbx_strand_id
1 'polypeptide(L)'
;MSATVPPSGVPSLKWSVAVGVGAFGLFLLGALVIEPALHRLIETGAAAAGPGARGQVVIGDPVVAGRYVSAGSDTLSPLTIQAEGGALTIEGAGRLTATPHRLVGADQKADAARTFAEVMGAPVAAQIEIRRVLADEDSRLCAGQAVGWLALAVRRDGFLLMPVRQGPPPGALASEDRLCAVRDFDR
;
A
#
# COMPACT_ATOMS: atom_id res chain seq x y z
N MET A 1 8.09 -39.40 -58.43
CA MET A 1 8.29 -37.98 -58.14
C MET A 1 9.27 -37.87 -56.98
N SER A 2 10.56 -37.64 -57.30
CA SER A 2 11.65 -37.59 -56.31
C SER A 2 11.89 -36.13 -55.95
N ALA A 3 11.71 -35.77 -54.69
CA ALA A 3 12.00 -34.46 -54.16
C ALA A 3 13.48 -34.37 -53.74
N THR A 4 14.21 -33.48 -54.37
CA THR A 4 15.63 -33.17 -54.13
C THR A 4 15.72 -32.18 -52.97
N VAL A 5 16.37 -32.55 -51.89
CA VAL A 5 16.66 -31.69 -50.73
C VAL A 5 17.93 -30.86 -51.06
N PRO A 6 17.93 -29.52 -50.88
CA PRO A 6 19.13 -28.72 -51.09
C PRO A 6 20.11 -28.89 -49.90
N PRO A 7 21.43 -28.78 -50.13
CA PRO A 7 22.41 -28.90 -49.05
C PRO A 7 22.41 -27.64 -48.17
N SER A 8 22.33 -27.84 -46.86
CA SER A 8 22.51 -26.82 -45.84
C SER A 8 23.98 -26.34 -45.82
N GLY A 9 24.23 -25.14 -46.31
CA GLY A 9 25.54 -24.50 -46.21
C GLY A 9 25.86 -24.11 -44.77
N VAL A 10 26.84 -24.74 -44.16
CA VAL A 10 27.39 -24.37 -42.85
C VAL A 10 28.16 -23.05 -43.00
N PRO A 11 27.82 -21.98 -42.26
CA PRO A 11 28.58 -20.74 -42.31
C PRO A 11 30.00 -20.98 -41.78
N SER A 12 30.99 -20.46 -42.52
CA SER A 12 32.41 -20.69 -42.20
C SER A 12 32.76 -20.11 -40.85
N LEU A 13 33.57 -20.84 -40.07
CA LEU A 13 34.03 -20.52 -38.70
C LEU A 13 34.57 -19.07 -38.56
N LYS A 14 35.10 -18.52 -39.64
CA LYS A 14 35.63 -17.14 -39.68
C LYS A 14 34.55 -16.06 -39.50
N TRP A 15 33.35 -16.28 -40.01
CA TRP A 15 32.22 -15.34 -39.84
C TRP A 15 31.64 -15.41 -38.44
N SER A 16 31.60 -16.58 -37.84
CA SER A 16 31.07 -16.77 -36.47
C SER A 16 31.91 -16.04 -35.40
N VAL A 17 33.25 -16.00 -35.60
CA VAL A 17 34.16 -15.29 -34.68
C VAL A 17 34.00 -13.77 -34.80
N ALA A 18 33.86 -13.25 -36.02
CA ALA A 18 33.72 -11.81 -36.25
C ALA A 18 32.39 -11.27 -35.66
N VAL A 19 31.30 -12.04 -35.79
CA VAL A 19 29.99 -11.67 -35.17
C VAL A 19 30.05 -11.74 -33.66
N GLY A 20 30.73 -12.74 -33.08
CA GLY A 20 30.88 -12.89 -31.64
C GLY A 20 31.65 -11.74 -31.00
N VAL A 21 32.74 -11.31 -31.57
CA VAL A 21 33.55 -10.17 -31.05
C VAL A 21 32.81 -8.85 -31.18
N GLY A 22 32.08 -8.63 -32.27
CA GLY A 22 31.26 -7.44 -32.43
C GLY A 22 30.10 -7.34 -31.43
N ALA A 23 29.42 -8.45 -31.18
CA ALA A 23 28.32 -8.49 -30.18
C ALA A 23 28.81 -8.29 -28.75
N PHE A 24 29.97 -8.85 -28.40
CA PHE A 24 30.56 -8.68 -27.07
C PHE A 24 31.07 -7.25 -26.83
N GLY A 25 31.68 -6.62 -27.86
CA GLY A 25 32.10 -5.23 -27.78
C GLY A 25 30.94 -4.25 -27.62
N LEU A 26 29.84 -4.47 -28.33
CA LEU A 26 28.62 -3.67 -28.17
C LEU A 26 27.94 -3.85 -26.80
N PHE A 27 28.00 -5.05 -26.25
CA PHE A 27 27.45 -5.32 -24.91
C PHE A 27 28.26 -4.63 -23.80
N LEU A 28 29.59 -4.64 -23.90
CA LEU A 28 30.48 -3.94 -22.97
C LEU A 28 30.36 -2.41 -23.06
N LEU A 29 30.25 -1.86 -24.26
CA LEU A 29 30.00 -0.42 -24.44
C LEU A 29 28.62 -0.02 -23.97
N GLY A 30 27.61 -0.84 -24.18
CA GLY A 30 26.27 -0.62 -23.69
C GLY A 30 26.20 -0.62 -22.14
N ALA A 31 26.88 -1.55 -21.47
CA ALA A 31 26.92 -1.63 -20.01
C ALA A 31 27.60 -0.40 -19.39
N LEU A 32 28.67 0.09 -19.99
CA LEU A 32 29.42 1.26 -19.48
C LEU A 32 28.67 2.60 -19.62
N VAL A 33 27.74 2.71 -20.58
CA VAL A 33 27.00 3.96 -20.83
C VAL A 33 25.64 3.94 -20.15
N ILE A 34 25.04 2.77 -19.95
CA ILE A 34 23.68 2.63 -19.38
C ILE A 34 23.71 2.73 -17.86
N GLU A 35 24.75 2.24 -17.17
CA GLU A 35 24.83 2.28 -15.71
C GLU A 35 24.68 3.71 -15.11
N PRO A 36 25.41 4.73 -15.58
CA PRO A 36 25.22 6.07 -15.02
C PRO A 36 23.88 6.71 -15.42
N ALA A 37 23.29 6.31 -16.55
CA ALA A 37 21.98 6.80 -16.95
C ALA A 37 20.85 6.15 -16.12
N LEU A 38 20.99 4.86 -15.76
CA LEU A 38 20.04 4.16 -14.92
C LEU A 38 20.06 4.70 -13.47
N HIS A 39 21.24 4.98 -12.92
CA HIS A 39 21.37 5.64 -11.62
C HIS A 39 20.70 7.02 -11.59
N ARG A 40 20.90 7.83 -12.63
CA ARG A 40 20.23 9.13 -12.73
C ARG A 40 18.72 9.03 -12.92
N LEU A 41 18.23 7.99 -13.62
CA LEU A 41 16.79 7.74 -13.77
C LEU A 41 16.16 7.28 -12.46
N ILE A 42 16.88 6.52 -11.64
CA ILE A 42 16.40 6.13 -10.31
C ILE A 42 16.40 7.34 -9.37
N GLU A 43 17.42 8.20 -9.42
CA GLU A 43 17.46 9.42 -8.62
C GLU A 43 16.44 10.48 -9.08
N THR A 44 16.23 10.65 -10.41
CA THR A 44 15.23 11.59 -10.94
C THR A 44 13.81 11.03 -10.89
N GLY A 45 13.61 9.72 -10.95
CA GLY A 45 12.30 9.08 -10.79
C GLY A 45 11.71 9.29 -9.40
N ALA A 46 12.56 9.48 -8.37
CA ALA A 46 12.12 9.85 -7.02
C ALA A 46 11.63 11.31 -6.91
N ALA A 47 11.96 12.17 -7.89
CA ALA A 47 11.63 13.60 -7.85
C ALA A 47 10.38 13.99 -8.66
N ALA A 48 9.78 13.09 -9.45
CA ALA A 48 8.68 13.41 -10.37
C ALA A 48 7.28 13.01 -9.87
N ALA A 49 7.14 12.51 -8.65
CA ALA A 49 5.82 12.37 -8.02
C ALA A 49 5.40 13.76 -7.51
N GLY A 50 4.38 14.36 -8.13
CA GLY A 50 3.82 15.65 -7.72
C GLY A 50 3.42 15.68 -6.23
N PRO A 51 3.27 16.89 -5.63
CA PRO A 51 3.10 17.07 -4.18
C PRO A 51 1.86 16.40 -3.56
N GLY A 52 1.00 15.74 -4.34
CA GLY A 52 -0.22 15.07 -3.87
C GLY A 52 -0.19 13.54 -3.76
N ALA A 53 0.89 12.84 -4.17
CA ALA A 53 0.86 11.37 -4.32
C ALA A 53 1.80 10.60 -3.37
N ARG A 54 2.48 11.26 -2.44
CA ARG A 54 3.42 10.60 -1.53
C ARG A 54 2.72 10.20 -0.24
N GLY A 55 2.16 8.98 -0.22
CA GLY A 55 1.87 8.34 1.05
C GLY A 55 3.19 8.13 1.79
N GLN A 56 3.35 8.80 2.92
CA GLN A 56 4.53 8.65 3.77
C GLN A 56 4.40 7.34 4.55
N VAL A 57 5.42 6.48 4.51
CA VAL A 57 5.46 5.30 5.38
C VAL A 57 5.58 5.79 6.82
N VAL A 58 4.62 5.42 7.66
CA VAL A 58 4.67 5.72 9.08
C VAL A 58 5.63 4.74 9.74
N ILE A 59 6.76 5.25 10.21
CA ILE A 59 7.71 4.49 10.99
C ILE A 59 7.70 5.09 12.40
N GLY A 60 7.22 4.35 13.38
CA GLY A 60 7.18 4.81 14.77
C GLY A 60 5.99 4.26 15.54
N ASP A 61 5.88 4.64 16.80
CA ASP A 61 4.78 4.25 17.66
C ASP A 61 3.49 4.92 17.18
N PRO A 62 2.38 4.17 17.17
CA PRO A 62 1.10 4.73 16.76
C PRO A 62 0.66 5.83 17.72
N VAL A 63 0.17 6.93 17.15
CA VAL A 63 -0.29 8.12 17.89
C VAL A 63 -1.51 7.83 18.77
N VAL A 64 -2.16 6.69 18.57
CA VAL A 64 -3.48 6.34 19.15
C VAL A 64 -3.42 5.29 20.26
N ALA A 65 -2.31 5.10 20.97
CA ALA A 65 -2.29 4.20 22.12
C ALA A 65 -3.14 4.73 23.27
N GLY A 66 -3.96 3.87 23.89
CA GLY A 66 -4.81 4.24 25.01
C GLY A 66 -6.11 3.44 25.11
N ARG A 67 -6.99 3.89 25.98
CA ARG A 67 -8.34 3.35 26.14
C ARG A 67 -9.34 4.34 25.56
N TYR A 68 -10.24 3.86 24.75
CA TYR A 68 -11.21 4.67 24.03
C TYR A 68 -12.63 4.15 24.22
N VAL A 69 -13.59 5.06 24.19
CA VAL A 69 -15.01 4.77 24.29
C VAL A 69 -15.67 5.21 22.97
N SER A 70 -16.57 4.40 22.45
CA SER A 70 -17.34 4.79 21.27
C SER A 70 -18.19 6.02 21.57
N ALA A 71 -18.14 7.02 20.71
CA ALA A 71 -18.94 8.24 20.80
C ALA A 71 -20.45 8.01 20.55
N GLY A 72 -20.86 6.80 20.20
CA GLY A 72 -22.25 6.41 19.92
C GLY A 72 -22.74 5.21 20.73
N SER A 73 -23.95 4.74 20.41
CA SER A 73 -24.56 3.53 20.99
C SER A 73 -23.94 2.22 20.48
N ASP A 74 -22.69 2.25 20.04
CA ASP A 74 -22.02 1.10 19.46
C ASP A 74 -21.70 0.05 20.53
N THR A 75 -22.04 -1.21 20.25
CA THR A 75 -21.79 -2.37 21.12
C THR A 75 -20.31 -2.76 21.23
N LEU A 76 -19.43 -2.05 20.51
CA LEU A 76 -17.98 -2.32 20.46
C LEU A 76 -17.16 -1.49 21.46
N SER A 77 -17.80 -0.80 22.38
CA SER A 77 -17.14 0.00 23.42
C SER A 77 -16.99 -0.79 24.71
N PRO A 78 -15.92 -0.61 25.51
CA PRO A 78 -14.74 0.19 25.20
C PRO A 78 -13.71 -0.59 24.35
N LEU A 79 -12.95 0.13 23.53
CA LEU A 79 -11.76 -0.40 22.87
C LEU A 79 -10.50 -0.08 23.69
N THR A 80 -9.60 -1.04 23.77
CA THR A 80 -8.24 -0.82 24.28
C THR A 80 -7.27 -0.92 23.10
N ILE A 81 -6.46 0.11 22.92
CA ILE A 81 -5.45 0.16 21.86
C ILE A 81 -4.07 0.15 22.51
N GLN A 82 -3.28 -0.84 22.16
CA GLN A 82 -1.91 -1.01 22.61
C GLN A 82 -0.97 -0.79 21.43
N ALA A 83 0.17 -0.16 21.69
CA ALA A 83 1.21 0.10 20.70
C ALA A 83 2.51 -0.54 21.15
N GLU A 84 3.11 -1.33 20.29
CA GLU A 84 4.40 -1.97 20.54
C GLU A 84 5.17 -2.11 19.22
N GLY A 85 6.39 -1.53 19.16
CA GLY A 85 7.26 -1.63 18.00
C GLY A 85 6.64 -1.17 16.68
N GLY A 86 5.77 -0.17 16.71
CA GLY A 86 5.00 0.31 15.56
C GLY A 86 3.75 -0.51 15.23
N ALA A 87 3.56 -1.69 15.82
CA ALA A 87 2.33 -2.45 15.70
C ALA A 87 1.24 -1.86 16.60
N LEU A 88 0.00 -1.98 16.16
CA LEU A 88 -1.20 -1.56 16.89
C LEU A 88 -2.06 -2.79 17.14
N THR A 89 -2.35 -3.07 18.40
CA THR A 89 -3.32 -4.10 18.81
C THR A 89 -4.58 -3.45 19.31
N ILE A 90 -5.73 -3.82 18.76
CA ILE A 90 -7.05 -3.36 19.16
C ILE A 90 -7.78 -4.53 19.84
N GLU A 91 -8.24 -4.32 21.09
CA GLU A 91 -9.00 -5.28 21.88
C GLU A 91 -10.34 -4.67 22.29
N GLY A 92 -11.35 -5.51 22.51
CA GLY A 92 -12.71 -5.11 22.90
C GLY A 92 -13.77 -5.46 21.85
N ALA A 93 -13.39 -5.51 20.58
CA ALA A 93 -14.24 -5.97 19.47
C ALA A 93 -13.72 -7.27 18.85
N GLY A 94 -13.21 -8.23 19.66
CA GLY A 94 -12.27 -9.25 19.26
C GLY A 94 -10.85 -8.74 19.44
N ARG A 95 -9.88 -9.36 18.81
CA ARG A 95 -8.48 -8.91 18.80
C ARG A 95 -7.98 -8.71 17.39
N LEU A 96 -7.41 -7.55 17.12
CA LEU A 96 -6.86 -7.22 15.80
C LEU A 96 -5.48 -6.61 15.97
N THR A 97 -4.51 -7.08 15.16
CA THR A 97 -3.17 -6.52 15.11
C THR A 97 -2.89 -5.92 13.75
N ALA A 98 -2.41 -4.68 13.71
CA ALA A 98 -2.11 -3.97 12.48
C ALA A 98 -0.77 -3.22 12.54
N THR A 99 -0.11 -3.10 11.39
CA THR A 99 1.16 -2.38 11.24
C THR A 99 1.00 -1.16 10.33
N PRO A 100 1.80 -0.11 10.51
CA PRO A 100 1.78 1.05 9.64
C PRO A 100 2.02 0.67 8.18
N HIS A 101 1.30 1.31 7.27
CA HIS A 101 1.49 1.14 5.84
C HIS A 101 1.83 2.48 5.18
N ARG A 102 0.97 3.48 5.32
CA ARG A 102 1.21 4.82 4.76
C ARG A 102 0.32 5.89 5.43
N LEU A 103 0.74 7.17 5.30
CA LEU A 103 -0.10 8.33 5.53
C LEU A 103 -0.61 8.88 4.19
N VAL A 104 -1.87 9.30 4.18
CA VAL A 104 -2.52 9.94 3.02
C VAL A 104 -3.31 11.16 3.48
N GLY A 105 -3.54 12.11 2.59
CA GLY A 105 -4.48 13.22 2.87
C GLY A 105 -5.93 12.71 2.82
N ALA A 106 -6.80 13.32 3.59
CA ALA A 106 -8.23 12.99 3.57
C ALA A 106 -8.91 13.35 2.23
N ASP A 107 -8.31 14.22 1.42
CA ASP A 107 -8.71 14.56 0.05
C ASP A 107 -8.43 13.44 -0.96
N GLN A 108 -7.60 12.45 -0.60
CA GLN A 108 -7.32 11.31 -1.48
C GLN A 108 -8.47 10.31 -1.50
N LYS A 109 -8.53 9.51 -2.57
CA LYS A 109 -9.56 8.49 -2.75
C LYS A 109 -9.47 7.37 -1.70
N ALA A 110 -10.60 7.09 -1.07
CA ALA A 110 -10.80 5.92 -0.21
C ALA A 110 -11.29 4.71 -1.00
N ASP A 111 -12.10 4.97 -2.04
CA ASP A 111 -12.56 4.00 -3.04
C ASP A 111 -12.54 4.64 -4.46
N ALA A 112 -13.09 3.94 -5.45
CA ALA A 112 -13.12 4.41 -6.83
C ALA A 112 -13.86 5.75 -7.02
N ALA A 113 -14.83 6.07 -6.16
CA ALA A 113 -15.69 7.24 -6.29
C ALA A 113 -15.38 8.33 -5.25
N ARG A 114 -15.18 7.95 -3.97
CA ARG A 114 -15.19 8.87 -2.82
C ARG A 114 -13.82 9.06 -2.20
N THR A 115 -13.61 10.21 -1.58
CA THR A 115 -12.43 10.53 -0.78
C THR A 115 -12.56 10.02 0.66
N PHE A 116 -11.44 9.97 1.40
CA PHE A 116 -11.47 9.67 2.83
C PHE A 116 -12.28 10.72 3.61
N ALA A 117 -12.18 11.99 3.24
CA ALA A 117 -12.99 13.03 3.88
C ALA A 117 -14.49 12.76 3.74
N GLU A 118 -14.95 12.39 2.54
CA GLU A 118 -16.36 12.07 2.28
C GLU A 118 -16.84 10.83 3.03
N VAL A 119 -16.03 9.74 3.03
CA VAL A 119 -16.44 8.49 3.65
C VAL A 119 -16.34 8.52 5.16
N MET A 120 -15.27 9.11 5.71
CA MET A 120 -15.02 9.13 7.16
C MET A 120 -15.64 10.32 7.87
N GLY A 121 -16.14 11.35 7.15
CA GLY A 121 -16.55 12.60 7.75
C GLY A 121 -15.38 13.38 8.37
N ALA A 122 -14.16 13.14 7.91
CA ALA A 122 -12.97 13.80 8.39
C ALA A 122 -12.77 15.16 7.70
N PRO A 123 -12.16 16.16 8.37
CA PRO A 123 -11.75 17.40 7.70
C PRO A 123 -10.84 17.12 6.49
N VAL A 124 -11.03 17.86 5.39
CA VAL A 124 -10.24 17.67 4.14
C VAL A 124 -8.73 17.82 4.38
N ALA A 125 -8.33 18.66 5.34
CA ALA A 125 -6.93 18.87 5.71
C ALA A 125 -6.39 17.76 6.66
N ALA A 126 -7.22 16.81 7.09
CA ALA A 126 -6.78 15.75 7.98
C ALA A 126 -5.83 14.77 7.27
N GLN A 127 -4.94 14.16 8.05
CA GLN A 127 -4.13 13.03 7.62
C GLN A 127 -4.80 11.74 8.05
N ILE A 128 -4.81 10.77 7.15
CA ILE A 128 -5.35 9.44 7.36
C ILE A 128 -4.19 8.44 7.42
N GLU A 129 -4.07 7.76 8.54
CA GLU A 129 -3.10 6.68 8.70
C GLU A 129 -3.71 5.38 8.19
N ILE A 130 -3.11 4.79 7.16
CA ILE A 130 -3.49 3.47 6.63
C ILE A 130 -2.60 2.42 7.28
N ARG A 131 -3.23 1.40 7.88
CA ARG A 131 -2.56 0.27 8.50
C ARG A 131 -2.96 -1.04 7.85
N ARG A 132 -2.01 -1.95 7.69
CA ARG A 132 -2.26 -3.31 7.23
C ARG A 132 -2.56 -4.20 8.43
N VAL A 133 -3.67 -4.92 8.39
CA VAL A 133 -4.00 -5.93 9.39
C VAL A 133 -3.14 -7.17 9.15
N LEU A 134 -2.47 -7.63 10.20
CA LEU A 134 -1.66 -8.84 10.21
C LEU A 134 -2.44 -10.03 10.76
N ALA A 135 -3.26 -9.79 11.78
CA ALA A 135 -4.12 -10.79 12.40
C ALA A 135 -5.46 -10.15 12.76
N ASP A 136 -6.54 -10.86 12.52
CA ASP A 136 -7.91 -10.52 12.90
C ASP A 136 -8.54 -11.75 13.58
N GLU A 137 -8.60 -11.72 14.90
CA GLU A 137 -9.14 -12.78 15.72
C GLU A 137 -10.56 -12.38 16.16
N ASP A 138 -11.54 -12.78 15.37
CA ASP A 138 -12.97 -12.56 15.60
C ASP A 138 -13.35 -11.09 15.80
N SER A 139 -12.69 -10.16 15.11
CA SER A 139 -13.04 -8.76 15.23
C SER A 139 -14.44 -8.50 14.63
N ARG A 140 -15.26 -7.79 15.41
CA ARG A 140 -16.60 -7.36 15.00
C ARG A 140 -16.59 -6.00 14.31
N LEU A 141 -15.40 -5.48 14.00
CA LEU A 141 -15.23 -4.15 13.42
C LEU A 141 -15.89 -4.00 12.06
N CYS A 142 -16.01 -5.10 11.31
CA CYS A 142 -16.59 -5.12 9.96
C CYS A 142 -17.79 -6.08 9.86
N ALA A 143 -18.68 -6.07 10.85
CA ALA A 143 -19.88 -6.90 10.91
C ALA A 143 -19.61 -8.41 10.69
N GLY A 144 -18.54 -8.93 11.30
CA GLY A 144 -18.13 -10.34 11.19
C GLY A 144 -17.37 -10.69 9.91
N GLN A 145 -17.07 -9.70 9.06
CA GLN A 145 -16.19 -9.88 7.90
C GLN A 145 -14.73 -9.62 8.29
N ALA A 146 -13.81 -10.42 7.77
CA ALA A 146 -12.39 -10.26 8.04
C ALA A 146 -11.87 -8.90 7.57
N VAL A 147 -11.13 -8.21 8.44
CA VAL A 147 -10.53 -6.91 8.18
C VAL A 147 -9.13 -7.10 7.59
N GLY A 148 -8.84 -6.42 6.49
CA GLY A 148 -7.51 -6.42 5.86
C GLY A 148 -6.73 -5.13 6.08
N TRP A 149 -7.46 -4.01 6.30
CA TRP A 149 -6.87 -2.69 6.47
C TRP A 149 -7.67 -1.87 7.48
N LEU A 150 -6.98 -0.91 8.09
CA LEU A 150 -7.59 0.14 8.91
C LEU A 150 -7.21 1.50 8.34
N ALA A 151 -8.18 2.42 8.28
CA ALA A 151 -7.94 3.83 8.07
C ALA A 151 -8.29 4.59 9.36
N LEU A 152 -7.35 5.39 9.85
CA LEU A 152 -7.44 6.13 11.11
C LEU A 152 -7.28 7.62 10.84
N ALA A 153 -8.26 8.42 11.24
CA ALA A 153 -8.15 9.87 11.30
C ALA A 153 -8.03 10.29 12.77
N VAL A 154 -6.83 10.65 13.20
CA VAL A 154 -6.56 11.03 14.59
C VAL A 154 -7.02 12.44 14.87
N ARG A 155 -7.68 12.63 16.01
CA ARG A 155 -8.13 13.91 16.56
C ARG A 155 -7.43 14.18 17.89
N ARG A 156 -7.64 15.37 18.45
CA ARG A 156 -7.07 15.74 19.76
C ARG A 156 -7.53 14.82 20.90
N ASP A 157 -8.80 14.46 20.88
CA ASP A 157 -9.55 13.76 21.93
C ASP A 157 -10.02 12.37 21.55
N GLY A 158 -9.67 11.92 20.35
CA GLY A 158 -10.08 10.60 19.86
C GLY A 158 -9.61 10.30 18.44
N PHE A 159 -10.33 9.43 17.75
CA PHE A 159 -10.06 9.11 16.35
C PHE A 159 -11.30 8.54 15.66
N LEU A 160 -11.34 8.73 14.35
CA LEU A 160 -12.26 8.00 13.47
C LEU A 160 -11.54 6.75 12.95
N LEU A 161 -12.22 5.62 13.03
CA LEU A 161 -11.74 4.33 12.55
C LEU A 161 -12.64 3.83 11.42
N MET A 162 -12.07 3.56 10.27
CA MET A 162 -12.73 2.88 9.16
C MET A 162 -12.03 1.55 8.88
N PRO A 163 -12.62 0.42 9.28
CA PRO A 163 -12.13 -0.89 8.87
C PRO A 163 -12.42 -1.11 7.38
N VAL A 164 -11.53 -1.85 6.71
CA VAL A 164 -11.68 -2.20 5.29
C VAL A 164 -11.45 -3.69 5.13
N ARG A 165 -12.34 -4.37 4.42
CA ARG A 165 -12.28 -5.82 4.17
C ARG A 165 -10.99 -6.21 3.46
N GLN A 166 -10.65 -7.48 3.50
CA GLN A 166 -9.48 -8.06 2.82
C GLN A 166 -9.44 -7.72 1.33
N GLY A 167 -8.22 -7.55 0.78
CA GLY A 167 -7.96 -7.24 -0.62
C GLY A 167 -6.93 -6.12 -0.76
N PRO A 168 -6.88 -5.35 -1.87
CA PRO A 168 -5.96 -4.23 -2.05
C PRO A 168 -6.19 -3.14 -0.98
N PRO A 169 -5.17 -2.29 -0.69
CA PRO A 169 -5.34 -1.17 0.24
C PRO A 169 -6.45 -0.23 -0.21
N PRO A 170 -7.10 0.51 0.72
CA PRO A 170 -8.06 1.54 0.36
C PRO A 170 -7.41 2.59 -0.55
N GLY A 171 -8.16 3.08 -1.54
CA GLY A 171 -7.69 4.00 -2.57
C GLY A 171 -8.51 3.88 -3.84
N ALA A 172 -8.11 4.57 -4.91
CA ALA A 172 -8.85 4.66 -6.17
C ALA A 172 -9.19 3.32 -6.85
N LEU A 173 -8.50 2.24 -6.51
CA LEU A 173 -8.76 0.88 -7.02
C LEU A 173 -9.61 0.03 -6.08
N ALA A 174 -9.95 0.53 -4.90
CA ALA A 174 -10.80 -0.20 -3.95
C ALA A 174 -12.27 -0.07 -4.35
N SER A 175 -13.04 -1.14 -4.23
CA SER A 175 -14.49 -1.09 -4.40
C SER A 175 -15.18 -0.60 -3.12
N GLU A 176 -16.30 0.08 -3.30
CA GLU A 176 -17.07 0.72 -2.22
C GLU A 176 -17.56 -0.30 -1.16
N ASP A 177 -17.97 -1.49 -1.61
CA ASP A 177 -18.48 -2.56 -0.76
C ASP A 177 -17.46 -3.11 0.25
N ARG A 178 -16.18 -2.76 0.09
CA ARG A 178 -15.12 -3.16 1.01
C ARG A 178 -14.95 -2.22 2.19
N LEU A 179 -15.45 -1.00 2.12
CA LEU A 179 -15.41 -0.06 3.21
C LEU A 179 -16.46 -0.43 4.24
N CYS A 180 -16.05 -0.60 5.49
CA CYS A 180 -16.96 -0.89 6.59
C CYS A 180 -17.42 0.40 7.27
N ALA A 181 -18.39 0.31 8.16
CA ALA A 181 -18.91 1.48 8.87
C ALA A 181 -17.79 2.22 9.61
N VAL A 182 -17.77 3.53 9.46
CA VAL A 182 -16.88 4.41 10.22
C VAL A 182 -17.38 4.47 11.66
N ARG A 183 -16.44 4.42 12.59
CA ARG A 183 -16.68 4.47 14.03
C ARG A 183 -15.93 5.63 14.63
N ASP A 184 -16.55 6.30 15.56
CA ASP A 184 -16.00 7.44 16.28
C ASP A 184 -15.66 7.02 17.70
N PHE A 185 -14.43 7.29 18.13
CA PHE A 185 -13.93 6.94 19.45
C PHE A 185 -13.33 8.16 20.15
N ASP A 186 -13.77 8.40 21.36
CA ASP A 186 -13.27 9.42 22.28
C ASP A 186 -12.39 8.81 23.37
N ARG A 187 -11.44 9.59 23.88
CA ARG A 187 -10.47 9.18 24.91
C ARG A 187 -11.02 9.33 26.32
#